data_dbbb9d77672270a0691367bd1e53868a
#
_entry.id   dbbb9d77672270a0691367bd1e53868a
#
_cell.length_a   1.000
_cell.length_b   1.000
_cell.length_c   1.000
_cell.angle_alpha   90.00
_cell.angle_beta   90.00
_cell.angle_gamma   90.00
#
_symmetry.space_group_name_H-M   'P 1'
#
loop_
_entity.id
_entity.type
_entity.pdbx_description
1 polymer ?
#
loop_
_entity_poly.entity_id
_entity_poly.type
_entity_poly.pdbx_seq_one_letter_code
_entity_poly.pdbx_strand_id
1 'polypeptide(L)'
;AIGPFCVPPVNLVEHVGKGEMNVNMVTCGGQATIPMVAAVSRVQPVAYGEIVATVSSKSAGPGTRKNIDEFTRTTAGAVEKVGGAKKGKAIIILNPAEPPLIMRDTVHCLTETDPDQAAITASIHAMIKEVQKYVPGYRLVNGPVFDGKRVSVYLEVEGLGD
;
A
#
# COMPACT_ATOMS: atom_id res chain seq x y z
N ALA A 1 0.25 11.04 14.19
CA ALA A 1 1.51 11.30 13.48
C ALA A 1 1.48 12.71 12.89
N ILE A 2 2.63 13.36 12.85
CA ILE A 2 2.79 14.75 12.39
C ILE A 2 3.62 14.73 11.11
N GLY A 3 3.24 15.57 10.14
CA GLY A 3 3.94 15.73 8.87
C GLY A 3 3.21 15.15 7.66
N PRO A 4 3.70 15.45 6.46
CA PRO A 4 3.11 14.94 5.22
C PRO A 4 3.31 13.42 5.10
N PHE A 5 2.39 12.76 4.42
CA PHE A 5 2.50 11.32 4.17
C PHE A 5 3.70 11.02 3.25
N CYS A 6 4.50 10.05 3.67
CA CYS A 6 5.68 9.61 2.92
C CYS A 6 5.63 8.10 2.68
N VAL A 7 5.69 7.74 1.40
CA VAL A 7 5.90 6.36 0.94
C VAL A 7 7.14 6.40 0.05
N PRO A 8 8.30 5.85 0.50
CA PRO A 8 9.60 6.13 -0.10
C PRO A 8 9.69 6.00 -1.62
N PRO A 9 9.23 4.91 -2.25
CA PRO A 9 9.38 4.78 -3.71
C PRO A 9 8.45 5.68 -4.51
N VAL A 10 7.51 6.38 -3.84
CA VAL A 10 6.54 7.25 -4.48
C VAL A 10 6.92 8.72 -4.34
N ASN A 11 7.18 9.19 -3.12
CA ASN A 11 7.29 10.63 -2.86
C ASN A 11 8.39 11.04 -1.87
N LEU A 12 9.33 10.16 -1.51
CA LEU A 12 10.42 10.52 -0.60
C LEU A 12 11.20 11.74 -1.11
N VAL A 13 11.47 11.81 -2.40
CA VAL A 13 12.23 12.90 -3.03
C VAL A 13 11.55 14.25 -2.89
N GLU A 14 10.24 14.29 -2.66
CA GLU A 14 9.50 15.53 -2.44
C GLU A 14 9.75 16.13 -1.05
N HIS A 15 10.21 15.30 -0.10
CA HIS A 15 10.37 15.67 1.30
C HIS A 15 11.84 15.81 1.73
N VAL A 16 12.74 15.08 1.09
CA VAL A 16 14.17 15.12 1.45
C VAL A 16 14.77 16.47 1.04
N GLY A 17 15.43 17.12 2.00
CA GLY A 17 16.10 18.40 1.78
C GLY A 17 15.18 19.60 1.58
N LYS A 18 13.89 19.47 1.89
CA LYS A 18 12.88 20.53 1.73
C LYS A 18 12.58 21.31 3.02
N GLY A 19 13.37 21.09 4.07
CA GLY A 19 13.16 21.74 5.36
C GLY A 19 12.05 21.15 6.22
N GLU A 20 11.46 20.04 5.81
CA GLU A 20 10.50 19.31 6.61
C GLU A 20 11.20 18.59 7.76
N MET A 21 10.74 18.85 8.97
CA MET A 21 11.31 18.27 10.18
C MET A 21 10.78 16.85 10.47
N ASN A 22 9.61 16.52 9.96
CA ASN A 22 8.95 15.24 10.18
C ASN A 22 8.18 14.79 8.94
N VAL A 23 8.12 13.48 8.73
CA VAL A 23 7.22 12.86 7.76
C VAL A 23 6.34 11.82 8.46
N ASN A 24 5.16 11.61 7.92
CA ASN A 24 4.25 10.58 8.38
C ASN A 24 4.38 9.33 7.52
N MET A 25 4.93 8.26 8.10
CA MET A 25 5.14 6.98 7.40
C MET A 25 3.85 6.16 7.25
N VAL A 26 2.70 6.77 7.45
CA VAL A 26 1.38 6.17 7.28
C VAL A 26 1.16 4.99 8.25
N THR A 27 1.16 3.75 7.73
CA THR A 27 0.97 2.50 8.46
C THR A 27 1.71 1.37 7.76
N CYS A 28 1.90 0.24 8.42
CA CYS A 28 2.54 -0.93 7.80
C CYS A 28 1.75 -1.42 6.56
N GLY A 29 0.43 -1.51 6.68
CA GLY A 29 -0.44 -1.85 5.54
C GLY A 29 -0.40 -0.81 4.44
N GLY A 30 -0.32 0.47 4.78
CA GLY A 30 -0.16 1.56 3.81
C GLY A 30 1.16 1.50 3.07
N GLN A 31 2.27 1.28 3.77
CA GLN A 31 3.59 1.14 3.15
C GLN A 31 3.68 -0.05 2.19
N ALA A 32 2.95 -1.13 2.48
CA ALA A 32 2.91 -2.30 1.62
C ALA A 32 2.03 -2.12 0.37
N THR A 33 0.95 -1.38 0.47
CA THR A 33 -0.13 -1.34 -0.54
C THR A 33 -0.13 -0.09 -1.41
N ILE A 34 0.18 1.07 -0.84
CA ILE A 34 0.18 2.35 -1.56
C ILE A 34 1.14 2.35 -2.76
N PRO A 35 2.32 1.70 -2.71
CA PRO A 35 3.17 1.58 -3.90
C PRO A 35 2.46 0.95 -5.09
N MET A 36 1.57 -0.01 -4.86
CA MET A 36 0.82 -0.66 -5.94
C MET A 36 -0.25 0.26 -6.52
N VAL A 37 -0.96 1.00 -5.67
CA VAL A 37 -1.91 2.03 -6.14
C VAL A 37 -1.19 3.08 -6.97
N ALA A 38 -0.03 3.56 -6.50
CA ALA A 38 0.79 4.52 -7.23
C ALA A 38 1.32 3.96 -8.55
N ALA A 39 1.68 2.68 -8.59
CA ALA A 39 2.13 2.01 -9.80
C ALA A 39 1.05 2.00 -10.88
N VAL A 40 -0.22 1.86 -10.51
CA VAL A 40 -1.35 1.96 -11.44
C VAL A 40 -1.62 3.43 -11.81
N SER A 41 -1.69 4.31 -10.82
CA SER A 41 -2.07 5.72 -11.04
C SER A 41 -1.05 6.50 -11.87
N ARG A 42 0.23 6.14 -11.83
CA ARG A 42 1.24 6.78 -12.69
C ARG A 42 1.11 6.39 -14.17
N VAL A 43 0.39 5.32 -14.48
CA VAL A 43 0.09 4.91 -15.87
C VAL A 43 -1.17 5.59 -16.37
N GLN A 44 -2.24 5.57 -15.58
CA GLN A 44 -3.53 6.13 -15.95
C GLN A 44 -4.37 6.46 -14.72
N PRO A 45 -5.38 7.35 -14.84
CA PRO A 45 -6.20 7.78 -13.71
C PRO A 45 -6.91 6.63 -13.00
N VAL A 46 -6.87 6.63 -11.67
CA VAL A 46 -7.54 5.67 -10.79
C VAL A 46 -8.69 6.36 -10.07
N ALA A 47 -9.91 5.91 -10.35
CA ALA A 47 -11.11 6.48 -9.72
C ALA A 47 -11.26 6.05 -8.25
N TYR A 48 -10.87 4.81 -7.94
CA TYR A 48 -11.03 4.23 -6.61
C TYR A 48 -9.89 3.25 -6.33
N GLY A 49 -9.31 3.37 -5.15
CA GLY A 49 -8.31 2.43 -4.64
C GLY A 49 -8.73 1.85 -3.30
N GLU A 50 -8.75 0.52 -3.18
CA GLU A 50 -9.05 -0.19 -1.95
C GLU A 50 -7.90 -1.09 -1.57
N ILE A 51 -7.49 -1.01 -0.32
CA ILE A 51 -6.50 -1.92 0.24
C ILE A 51 -7.08 -2.73 1.37
N VAL A 52 -6.73 -4.01 1.42
CA VAL A 52 -7.04 -4.92 2.51
C VAL A 52 -5.73 -5.46 3.05
N ALA A 53 -5.40 -5.10 4.29
CA ALA A 53 -4.20 -5.56 4.97
C ALA A 53 -4.58 -6.59 6.05
N THR A 54 -4.07 -7.80 5.93
CA THR A 54 -4.21 -8.85 6.95
C THR A 54 -2.91 -8.96 7.73
N VAL A 55 -2.96 -8.59 9.01
CA VAL A 55 -1.81 -8.54 9.92
C VAL A 55 -2.01 -9.49 11.07
N SER A 56 -0.92 -10.11 11.54
CA SER A 56 -0.97 -10.88 12.78
C SER A 56 -1.36 -9.97 13.96
N SER A 57 -2.29 -10.44 14.79
CA SER A 57 -2.71 -9.72 16.00
C SER A 57 -1.55 -9.47 16.96
N LYS A 58 -0.53 -10.33 16.96
CA LYS A 58 0.68 -10.15 17.78
C LYS A 58 1.56 -9.01 17.29
N SER A 59 1.64 -8.83 15.97
CA SER A 59 2.43 -7.76 15.35
C SER A 59 1.76 -6.39 15.47
N ALA A 60 0.44 -6.37 15.66
CA ALA A 60 -0.29 -5.14 15.89
C ALA A 60 -0.06 -4.63 17.31
N GLY A 61 0.55 -3.45 17.44
CA GLY A 61 0.76 -2.82 18.75
C GLY A 61 -0.55 -2.46 19.45
N PRO A 62 -0.51 -2.20 20.77
CA PRO A 62 -1.69 -1.80 21.55
C PRO A 62 -2.38 -0.55 20.98
N GLY A 63 -1.61 0.38 20.41
CA GLY A 63 -2.13 1.58 19.76
C GLY A 63 -2.99 1.27 18.55
N THR A 64 -2.55 0.36 17.70
CA THR A 64 -3.31 -0.07 16.51
C THR A 64 -4.62 -0.73 16.89
N ARG A 65 -4.61 -1.61 17.90
CA ARG A 65 -5.82 -2.29 18.38
C ARG A 65 -6.84 -1.33 18.99
N LYS A 66 -6.38 -0.29 19.68
CA LYS A 66 -7.26 0.73 20.29
C LYS A 66 -7.78 1.75 19.28
N ASN A 67 -7.05 2.00 18.20
CA ASN A 67 -7.32 3.07 17.23
C ASN A 67 -7.42 2.55 15.79
N ILE A 68 -8.14 1.46 15.61
CA ILE A 68 -8.32 0.86 14.29
C ILE A 68 -8.95 1.83 13.28
N ASP A 69 -9.84 2.71 13.75
CA ASP A 69 -10.47 3.74 12.94
C ASP A 69 -9.47 4.80 12.46
N GLU A 70 -8.48 5.13 13.32
CA GLU A 70 -7.40 6.04 12.92
C GLU A 70 -6.50 5.39 11.88
N PHE A 71 -6.17 4.10 12.05
CA PHE A 71 -5.42 3.33 11.07
C PHE A 71 -6.09 3.36 9.71
N THR A 72 -7.38 3.06 9.66
CA THR A 72 -8.12 3.00 8.38
C THR A 72 -8.27 4.37 7.74
N ARG A 73 -8.55 5.41 8.51
CA ARG A 73 -8.64 6.79 7.99
C ARG A 73 -7.31 7.31 7.46
N THR A 74 -6.23 7.09 8.21
CA THR A 74 -4.89 7.52 7.80
C THR A 74 -4.47 6.80 6.52
N THR A 75 -4.67 5.48 6.46
CA THR A 75 -4.31 4.68 5.30
C THR A 75 -5.16 5.06 4.07
N ALA A 76 -6.47 5.20 4.24
CA ALA A 76 -7.35 5.63 3.15
C ALA A 76 -6.97 7.02 2.60
N GLY A 77 -6.66 7.96 3.49
CA GLY A 77 -6.19 9.29 3.10
C GLY A 77 -4.88 9.24 2.32
N ALA A 78 -3.96 8.36 2.70
CA ALA A 78 -2.70 8.19 1.99
C ALA A 78 -2.86 7.48 0.65
N VAL A 79 -3.81 6.56 0.51
CA VAL A 79 -4.18 5.95 -0.78
C VAL A 79 -4.58 7.04 -1.78
N GLU A 80 -5.30 8.06 -1.32
CA GLU A 80 -5.68 9.19 -2.16
C GLU A 80 -4.49 10.14 -2.41
N LYS A 81 -3.87 10.64 -1.36
CA LYS A 81 -2.85 11.70 -1.44
C LYS A 81 -1.53 11.24 -2.03
N VAL A 82 -1.11 10.04 -1.72
CA VAL A 82 0.17 9.46 -2.18
C VAL A 82 -0.04 8.45 -3.29
N GLY A 83 -1.01 7.57 -3.15
CA GLY A 83 -1.36 6.55 -4.14
C GLY A 83 -1.95 7.11 -5.42
N GLY A 84 -2.57 8.28 -5.37
CA GLY A 84 -3.14 8.95 -6.53
C GLY A 84 -4.56 8.51 -6.90
N ALA A 85 -5.21 7.68 -6.09
CA ALA A 85 -6.63 7.36 -6.30
C ALA A 85 -7.51 8.56 -5.95
N LYS A 86 -8.56 8.80 -6.72
CA LYS A 86 -9.52 9.87 -6.41
C LYS A 86 -10.27 9.60 -5.12
N LYS A 87 -10.60 8.33 -4.85
CA LYS A 87 -11.20 7.88 -3.61
C LYS A 87 -10.46 6.64 -3.09
N GLY A 88 -10.13 6.67 -1.79
CA GLY A 88 -9.42 5.60 -1.13
C GLY A 88 -10.25 4.93 -0.03
N LYS A 89 -10.06 3.62 0.12
CA LYS A 89 -10.60 2.83 1.23
C LYS A 89 -9.52 1.91 1.77
N ALA A 90 -9.48 1.76 3.07
CA ALA A 90 -8.58 0.83 3.75
C ALA A 90 -9.36 -0.07 4.69
N ILE A 91 -9.04 -1.35 4.65
CA ILE A 91 -9.59 -2.38 5.54
C ILE A 91 -8.40 -3.07 6.19
N ILE A 92 -8.42 -3.20 7.50
CA ILE A 92 -7.45 -4.00 8.26
C ILE A 92 -8.14 -5.22 8.84
N ILE A 93 -7.48 -6.37 8.73
CA ILE A 93 -7.90 -7.62 9.34
C ILE A 93 -6.81 -8.04 10.32
N LEU A 94 -7.16 -8.19 11.59
CA LEU A 94 -6.27 -8.72 12.61
C LEU A 94 -6.47 -10.22 12.73
N ASN A 95 -5.42 -10.99 12.43
CA ASN A 95 -5.47 -12.44 12.45
C ASN A 95 -4.82 -12.99 13.75
N PRO A 96 -5.57 -13.68 14.61
CA PRO A 96 -5.07 -14.22 15.86
C PRO A 96 -4.36 -15.58 15.73
N ALA A 97 -4.16 -16.09 14.51
CA ALA A 97 -3.58 -17.42 14.30
C ALA A 97 -2.17 -17.57 14.92
N GLU A 98 -1.90 -18.79 15.38
CA GLU A 98 -0.60 -19.23 15.89
C GLU A 98 -0.09 -20.43 15.06
N PRO A 99 1.17 -20.40 14.62
CA PRO A 99 2.14 -19.30 14.72
C PRO A 99 1.69 -18.06 13.94
N PRO A 100 2.25 -16.86 14.26
CA PRO A 100 1.90 -15.63 13.57
C PRO A 100 2.09 -15.75 12.06
N LEU A 101 1.08 -15.28 11.32
CA LEU A 101 1.13 -15.30 9.86
C LEU A 101 1.90 -14.09 9.30
N ILE A 102 2.53 -14.31 8.16
CA ILE A 102 3.09 -13.24 7.33
C ILE A 102 1.97 -12.26 6.93
N MET A 103 2.27 -10.97 6.87
CA MET A 103 1.30 -9.96 6.42
C MET A 103 0.91 -10.24 4.98
N ARG A 104 -0.39 -10.30 4.73
CA ARG A 104 -0.98 -10.47 3.40
C ARG A 104 -1.83 -9.27 3.06
N ASP A 105 -1.60 -8.75 1.87
CA ASP A 105 -2.26 -7.54 1.41
C ASP A 105 -2.89 -7.73 0.04
N THR A 106 -4.06 -7.16 -0.12
CA THR A 106 -4.77 -7.12 -1.40
C THR A 106 -5.01 -5.67 -1.78
N VAL A 107 -4.76 -5.35 -3.04
CA VAL A 107 -4.99 -4.01 -3.60
C VAL A 107 -5.97 -4.14 -4.76
N HIS A 108 -7.03 -3.35 -4.73
CA HIS A 108 -7.97 -3.21 -5.84
C HIS A 108 -7.99 -1.77 -6.32
N CYS A 109 -7.76 -1.58 -7.61
CA CYS A 109 -7.85 -0.27 -8.25
C CYS A 109 -8.93 -0.32 -9.34
N LEU A 110 -9.81 0.68 -9.35
CA LEU A 110 -10.70 0.93 -10.47
C LEU A 110 -10.14 2.07 -11.31
N THR A 111 -9.79 1.79 -12.55
CA THR A 111 -9.34 2.80 -13.50
C THR A 111 -10.53 3.56 -14.07
N GLU A 112 -10.34 4.81 -14.47
CA GLU A 112 -11.41 5.62 -15.08
C GLU A 112 -11.73 5.17 -16.50
N THR A 113 -10.72 4.67 -17.20
CA THR A 113 -10.81 4.14 -18.57
C THR A 113 -10.34 2.70 -18.59
N ASP A 114 -10.53 2.01 -19.71
CA ASP A 114 -10.06 0.64 -19.87
C ASP A 114 -8.55 0.56 -19.59
N PRO A 115 -8.10 -0.39 -18.76
CA PRO A 115 -6.72 -0.45 -18.34
C PRO A 115 -5.77 -0.86 -19.46
N ASP A 116 -4.67 -0.12 -19.60
CA ASP A 116 -3.53 -0.55 -20.40
C ASP A 116 -2.79 -1.66 -19.64
N GLN A 117 -3.18 -2.90 -19.89
CA GLN A 117 -2.73 -4.06 -19.15
C GLN A 117 -1.20 -4.23 -19.19
N ALA A 118 -0.60 -4.06 -20.36
CA ALA A 118 0.85 -4.20 -20.51
C ALA A 118 1.63 -3.13 -19.74
N ALA A 119 1.22 -1.87 -19.85
CA ALA A 119 1.87 -0.75 -19.15
C ALA A 119 1.68 -0.84 -17.64
N ILE A 120 0.49 -1.18 -17.16
CA ILE A 120 0.20 -1.36 -15.74
C ILE A 120 1.02 -2.52 -15.16
N THR A 121 1.08 -3.65 -15.85
CA THR A 121 1.86 -4.81 -15.43
C THR A 121 3.34 -4.46 -15.30
N ALA A 122 3.92 -3.80 -16.29
CA ALA A 122 5.31 -3.36 -16.26
C ALA A 122 5.57 -2.37 -15.11
N SER A 123 4.65 -1.44 -14.87
CA SER A 123 4.74 -0.45 -13.78
C SER A 123 4.71 -1.12 -12.41
N ILE A 124 3.82 -2.10 -12.22
CA ILE A 124 3.72 -2.87 -10.96
C ILE A 124 5.01 -3.65 -10.70
N HIS A 125 5.53 -4.36 -11.69
CA HIS A 125 6.77 -5.11 -11.52
C HIS A 125 7.97 -4.20 -11.23
N ALA A 126 8.06 -3.04 -11.87
CA ALA A 126 9.10 -2.05 -11.59
C ALA A 126 8.99 -1.52 -10.15
N MET A 127 7.77 -1.22 -9.68
CA MET A 127 7.53 -0.74 -8.32
C MET A 127 7.89 -1.80 -7.27
N ILE A 128 7.58 -3.06 -7.51
CA ILE A 128 7.94 -4.17 -6.61
C ILE A 128 9.47 -4.21 -6.42
N LYS A 129 10.24 -4.08 -7.49
CA LYS A 129 11.70 -4.04 -7.41
C LYS A 129 12.20 -2.85 -6.58
N GLU A 130 11.57 -1.69 -6.70
CA GLU A 130 11.92 -0.51 -5.90
C GLU A 130 11.66 -0.76 -4.40
N VAL A 131 10.52 -1.33 -4.04
CA VAL A 131 10.21 -1.66 -2.65
C VAL A 131 11.17 -2.72 -2.10
N GLN A 132 11.50 -3.73 -2.89
CA GLN A 132 12.42 -4.80 -2.48
C GLN A 132 13.83 -4.32 -2.14
N LYS A 133 14.25 -3.14 -2.60
CA LYS A 133 15.54 -2.54 -2.22
C LYS A 133 15.67 -2.29 -0.73
N TYR A 134 14.55 -2.01 -0.03
CA TYR A 134 14.53 -1.76 1.41
C TYR A 134 13.63 -2.72 2.20
N VAL A 135 12.80 -3.51 1.52
CA VAL A 135 12.00 -4.59 2.10
C VAL A 135 12.20 -5.85 1.26
N PRO A 136 13.29 -6.61 1.47
CA PRO A 136 13.59 -7.80 0.66
C PRO A 136 12.51 -8.88 0.71
N GLY A 137 11.74 -8.95 1.79
CA GLY A 137 10.62 -9.89 1.97
C GLY A 137 9.31 -9.48 1.30
N TYR A 138 9.30 -8.40 0.52
CA TYR A 138 8.14 -7.95 -0.24
C TYR A 138 7.96 -8.82 -1.49
N ARG A 139 6.80 -9.46 -1.62
CA ARG A 139 6.55 -10.41 -2.73
C ARG A 139 5.20 -10.19 -3.38
N LEU A 140 5.18 -10.25 -4.71
CA LEU A 140 3.96 -10.39 -5.49
C LEU A 140 3.56 -11.88 -5.48
N VAL A 141 2.41 -12.18 -4.89
CA VAL A 141 1.88 -13.56 -4.85
C VAL A 141 1.09 -13.84 -6.12
N ASN A 142 0.27 -12.90 -6.55
CA ASN A 142 -0.54 -13.01 -7.74
C ASN A 142 -0.88 -11.64 -8.30
N GLY A 143 -1.04 -11.56 -9.60
CA GLY A 143 -1.47 -10.36 -10.30
C GLY A 143 -0.35 -9.65 -11.06
N PRO A 144 -0.67 -8.51 -11.68
CA PRO A 144 -2.00 -7.91 -11.67
C PRO A 144 -3.07 -8.77 -12.38
N VAL A 145 -4.25 -8.85 -11.79
CA VAL A 145 -5.41 -9.50 -12.38
C VAL A 145 -6.37 -8.43 -12.86
N PHE A 146 -6.73 -8.48 -14.13
CA PHE A 146 -7.63 -7.51 -14.76
C PHE A 146 -9.03 -8.11 -14.92
N ASP A 147 -10.02 -7.36 -14.43
CA ASP A 147 -11.43 -7.69 -14.60
C ASP A 147 -12.20 -6.40 -14.91
N GLY A 148 -12.48 -6.17 -16.21
CA GLY A 148 -12.98 -4.89 -16.69
C GLY A 148 -12.00 -3.76 -16.34
N LYS A 149 -12.49 -2.76 -15.61
CA LYS A 149 -11.66 -1.63 -15.13
C LYS A 149 -10.99 -1.89 -13.77
N ARG A 150 -11.20 -3.06 -13.17
CA ARG A 150 -10.58 -3.44 -11.91
C ARG A 150 -9.22 -4.10 -12.15
N VAL A 151 -8.22 -3.59 -11.44
CA VAL A 151 -6.88 -4.17 -11.36
C VAL A 151 -6.66 -4.64 -9.93
N SER A 152 -6.35 -5.92 -9.76
CA SER A 152 -6.14 -6.52 -8.44
C SER A 152 -4.72 -7.06 -8.31
N VAL A 153 -4.09 -6.79 -7.16
CA VAL A 153 -2.72 -7.22 -6.83
C VAL A 153 -2.72 -7.86 -5.46
N TYR A 154 -2.06 -9.01 -5.35
CA TYR A 154 -1.97 -9.80 -4.13
C TYR A 154 -0.52 -9.90 -3.69
N LEU A 155 -0.25 -9.48 -2.45
CA LEU A 155 1.10 -9.34 -1.90
C LEU A 155 1.26 -10.11 -0.60
N GLU A 156 2.50 -10.53 -0.34
CA GLU A 156 2.96 -10.96 0.97
C GLU A 156 4.16 -10.12 1.39
N VAL A 157 4.23 -9.79 2.67
CA VAL A 157 5.38 -9.08 3.24
C VAL A 157 5.90 -9.85 4.44
N GLU A 158 7.12 -10.34 4.30
CA GLU A 158 7.87 -10.98 5.37
C GLU A 158 8.86 -9.99 5.97
N GLY A 159 8.69 -9.68 7.24
CA GLY A 159 9.61 -8.81 7.95
C GLY A 159 10.95 -9.49 8.23
N LEU A 160 12.02 -8.70 8.27
CA LEU A 160 13.38 -9.14 8.62
C LEU A 160 13.66 -8.92 10.13
N GLY A 161 12.76 -9.25 10.98
CA GLY A 161 12.94 -9.07 12.40
C GLY A 161 12.37 -10.24 13.20
N ASP A 162 13.02 -10.57 14.32
CA ASP A 162 12.51 -11.49 15.33
C ASP A 162 11.29 -10.88 16.05
#